data_e91fe77feba90ed2b166afa4e9ec4e6c
#
_entry.id   e91fe77feba90ed2b166afa4e9ec4e6c
#
_cell.length_a   1.000
_cell.length_b   1.000
_cell.length_c   1.000
_cell.angle_alpha   90.00
_cell.angle_beta   90.00
_cell.angle_gamma   90.00
#
_symmetry.space_group_name_H-M   'P 1'
#
loop_
_entity.id
_entity.type
_entity.pdbx_description
1 polymer ?
#
loop_
_entity_poly.entity_id
_entity_poly.type
_entity_poly.pdbx_seq_one_letter_code
_entity_poly.pdbx_strand_id
1 'polypeptide(L)'
;DAVGSGGNLSGDNKYTYQMNIANSDEALNECALDLNEGADMIMIKPGMPYLDVIRRVKDELKVPTLAYQVSGEYAMHCAAFNNNWLNRDAAIMESLVAFKRAGADGVLSYFAKQAAEMLS
;
A
#
# COMPACT_ATOMS: atom_id res chain seq x y z
N ASP A 1 -14.62 0.08 2.52
CA ASP A 1 -14.14 -0.45 1.35
C ASP A 1 -13.03 0.32 0.68
N ALA A 2 -12.26 -0.36 -0.08
CA ALA A 2 -11.11 0.24 -0.70
C ALA A 2 -11.51 1.39 -1.63
N VAL A 3 -12.58 1.21 -2.30
CA VAL A 3 -13.06 2.21 -3.23
C VAL A 3 -13.65 3.39 -2.49
N GLY A 4 -14.51 3.08 -1.55
CA GLY A 4 -15.10 4.14 -0.77
C GLY A 4 -14.08 4.96 -0.04
N SER A 5 -12.96 4.38 0.27
CA SER A 5 -11.96 5.12 0.98
C SER A 5 -11.41 6.30 0.17
N GLY A 6 -11.60 6.29 -1.14
CA GLY A 6 -11.22 7.45 -1.92
C GLY A 6 -11.94 8.69 -1.47
N GLY A 7 -13.21 8.57 -1.17
CA GLY A 7 -13.98 9.70 -0.70
C GLY A 7 -13.66 10.09 0.71
N ASN A 8 -13.03 9.22 1.45
CA ASN A 8 -12.75 9.48 2.84
C ASN A 8 -11.41 10.12 3.10
N LEU A 9 -10.58 10.18 2.11
CA LEU A 9 -9.20 10.58 2.32
C LEU A 9 -9.08 12.00 2.83
N SER A 10 -9.93 12.86 2.36
CA SER A 10 -9.76 14.27 2.63
C SER A 10 -10.01 14.63 4.07
N GLY A 11 -10.92 13.95 4.72
CA GLY A 11 -11.33 14.40 6.03
C GLY A 11 -10.82 13.56 7.17
N ASP A 12 -10.79 12.30 6.97
CA ASP A 12 -10.67 11.40 8.10
C ASP A 12 -9.29 10.87 8.33
N ASN A 13 -8.48 10.83 7.30
CA ASN A 13 -7.18 10.19 7.44
C ASN A 13 -6.11 10.97 6.69
N LYS A 14 -5.31 11.67 7.44
CA LYS A 14 -4.24 12.47 6.86
C LYS A 14 -3.07 11.63 6.37
N TYR A 15 -3.09 10.34 6.66
CA TYR A 15 -1.99 9.44 6.31
C TYR A 15 -2.22 8.70 5.01
N THR A 16 -3.44 8.76 4.49
CA THR A 16 -3.77 8.07 3.26
C THR A 16 -4.41 9.02 2.29
N TYR A 17 -4.25 8.74 1.02
CA TYR A 17 -4.95 9.49 0.00
C TYR A 17 -4.99 8.70 -1.29
N GLN A 18 -5.87 9.17 -2.17
CA GLN A 18 -5.93 8.67 -3.53
C GLN A 18 -5.65 9.81 -4.47
N MET A 19 -5.15 9.50 -5.63
CA MET A 19 -4.73 10.50 -6.58
C MET A 19 -5.06 10.04 -7.98
N ASN A 20 -4.79 10.88 -8.95
CA ASN A 20 -4.84 10.47 -10.32
C ASN A 20 -3.82 9.36 -10.52
N ILE A 21 -4.29 8.22 -10.98
CA ILE A 21 -3.45 7.02 -11.05
C ILE A 21 -2.30 7.15 -12.04
N ALA A 22 -2.33 8.17 -12.88
CA ALA A 22 -1.29 8.36 -13.88
C ALA A 22 -0.25 9.39 -13.47
N ASN A 23 -0.31 9.92 -12.24
CA ASN A 23 0.55 11.03 -11.88
C ASN A 23 1.19 10.87 -10.51
N SER A 24 2.41 10.34 -10.48
CA SER A 24 3.12 10.15 -9.22
C SER A 24 3.65 11.47 -8.65
N ASP A 25 3.85 12.49 -9.47
CA ASP A 25 4.27 13.80 -8.97
C ASP A 25 3.19 14.43 -8.11
N GLU A 26 1.94 14.27 -8.51
CA GLU A 26 0.81 14.75 -7.73
C GLU A 26 0.78 14.05 -6.37
N ALA A 27 1.02 12.76 -6.37
CA ALA A 27 1.06 11.98 -5.15
C ALA A 27 2.11 12.53 -4.18
N LEU A 28 3.27 12.79 -4.67
CA LEU A 28 4.36 13.29 -3.85
C LEU A 28 4.03 14.65 -3.25
N ASN A 29 3.43 15.53 -4.06
CA ASN A 29 3.04 16.85 -3.59
C ASN A 29 1.97 16.76 -2.51
N GLU A 30 0.99 15.89 -2.68
CA GLU A 30 -0.06 15.73 -1.68
C GLU A 30 0.50 15.20 -0.37
N CYS A 31 1.43 14.25 -0.43
CA CYS A 31 2.08 13.74 0.77
C CYS A 31 2.86 14.84 1.48
N ALA A 32 3.56 15.66 0.73
CA ALA A 32 4.33 16.75 1.32
C ALA A 32 3.41 17.74 2.02
N LEU A 33 2.24 18.03 1.43
CA LEU A 33 1.27 18.92 2.06
C LEU A 33 0.74 18.31 3.35
N ASP A 34 0.44 17.03 3.35
CA ASP A 34 -0.04 16.36 4.56
C ASP A 34 0.98 16.44 5.67
N LEU A 35 2.25 16.24 5.37
CA LEU A 35 3.31 16.33 6.36
C LEU A 35 3.42 17.73 6.93
N ASN A 36 3.26 18.75 6.09
CA ASN A 36 3.27 20.13 6.56
C ASN A 36 2.10 20.42 7.48
N GLU A 37 1.02 19.69 7.34
CA GLU A 37 -0.17 19.86 8.18
C GLU A 37 -0.12 19.01 9.44
N GLY A 38 0.97 18.30 9.68
CA GLY A 38 1.16 17.59 10.93
C GLY A 38 1.08 16.08 10.87
N ALA A 39 0.99 15.49 9.69
CA ALA A 39 1.01 14.05 9.60
C ALA A 39 2.41 13.54 9.96
N ASP A 40 2.48 12.41 10.67
CA ASP A 40 3.73 11.82 11.09
C ASP A 40 4.20 10.71 10.17
N MET A 41 3.30 10.17 9.38
CA MET A 41 3.59 9.09 8.47
C MET A 41 2.63 9.15 7.29
N ILE A 42 2.95 8.42 6.24
CA ILE A 42 2.13 8.35 5.03
C ILE A 42 1.73 6.91 4.79
N MET A 43 0.48 6.70 4.41
CA MET A 43 0.01 5.38 4.00
C MET A 43 -0.42 5.44 2.55
N ILE A 44 0.09 4.53 1.75
CA ILE A 44 -0.23 4.43 0.33
C ILE A 44 -1.18 3.26 0.11
N LYS A 45 -2.30 3.52 -0.53
CA LYS A 45 -3.27 2.48 -0.87
C LYS A 45 -4.01 2.81 -2.15
N PRO A 46 -4.33 1.83 -2.98
CA PRO A 46 -3.91 0.43 -2.85
C PRO A 46 -2.41 0.30 -3.07
N GLY A 47 -1.78 -0.63 -2.36
CA GLY A 47 -0.32 -0.67 -2.33
C GLY A 47 0.33 -1.18 -3.59
N MET A 48 -0.10 -2.34 -4.09
CA MET A 48 0.57 -2.96 -5.23
C MET A 48 0.59 -2.08 -6.49
N PRO A 49 -0.49 -1.41 -6.86
CA PRO A 49 -0.45 -0.54 -8.05
C PRO A 49 0.45 0.69 -7.89
N TYR A 50 0.85 0.99 -6.67
CA TYR A 50 1.59 2.21 -6.38
C TYR A 50 2.94 1.96 -5.72
N LEU A 51 3.60 0.86 -6.08
CA LEU A 51 4.94 0.58 -5.55
C LEU A 51 5.93 1.68 -5.89
N ASP A 52 5.80 2.27 -7.06
CA ASP A 52 6.64 3.39 -7.48
C ASP A 52 6.44 4.61 -6.59
N VAL A 53 5.19 4.88 -6.20
CA VAL A 53 4.88 6.00 -5.31
C VAL A 53 5.48 5.75 -3.93
N ILE A 54 5.38 4.53 -3.43
CA ILE A 54 6.00 4.17 -2.16
C ILE A 54 7.49 4.49 -2.20
N ARG A 55 8.17 4.09 -3.28
CA ARG A 55 9.59 4.33 -3.41
C ARG A 55 9.91 5.82 -3.43
N ARG A 56 9.15 6.59 -4.19
CA ARG A 56 9.37 8.02 -4.29
C ARG A 56 9.14 8.74 -2.97
N VAL A 57 8.04 8.39 -2.28
CA VAL A 57 7.73 9.01 -1.00
C VAL A 57 8.83 8.70 0.01
N LYS A 58 9.25 7.44 0.06
CA LYS A 58 10.29 7.05 1.01
C LYS A 58 11.59 7.76 0.74
N ASP A 59 12.00 7.85 -0.52
CA ASP A 59 13.27 8.45 -0.87
C ASP A 59 13.29 9.96 -0.71
N GLU A 60 12.20 10.62 -1.08
CA GLU A 60 12.19 12.08 -1.14
C GLU A 60 11.69 12.73 0.13
N LEU A 61 10.75 12.12 0.82
CA LEU A 61 10.20 12.70 2.04
C LEU A 61 10.80 12.08 3.30
N LYS A 62 11.35 10.88 3.22
CA LYS A 62 12.09 10.23 4.30
C LYS A 62 11.30 10.13 5.58
N VAL A 63 10.02 9.76 5.47
CA VAL A 63 9.13 9.59 6.61
C VAL A 63 8.67 8.14 6.66
N PRO A 64 8.16 7.67 7.81
CA PRO A 64 7.57 6.34 7.84
C PRO A 64 6.48 6.21 6.79
N THR A 65 6.63 5.22 5.93
CA THR A 65 5.75 5.00 4.80
C THR A 65 5.15 3.61 4.90
N LEU A 66 3.83 3.55 4.98
CA LEU A 66 3.11 2.30 5.09
C LEU A 66 2.39 2.02 3.79
N ALA A 67 2.21 0.74 3.50
CA ALA A 67 1.42 0.32 2.36
C ALA A 67 0.23 -0.49 2.84
N TYR A 68 -0.90 -0.34 2.16
CA TYR A 68 -2.08 -1.12 2.47
C TYR A 68 -2.44 -1.96 1.26
N GLN A 69 -2.35 -3.28 1.43
CA GLN A 69 -2.82 -4.23 0.44
C GLN A 69 -4.32 -4.40 0.65
N VAL A 70 -5.09 -3.66 -0.12
CA VAL A 70 -6.53 -3.49 0.15
C VAL A 70 -7.33 -4.72 -0.25
N SER A 71 -8.62 -4.68 0.07
CA SER A 71 -9.50 -5.83 -0.15
C SER A 71 -9.59 -6.26 -1.61
N GLY A 72 -9.50 -5.33 -2.55
CA GLY A 72 -9.49 -5.68 -3.96
C GLY A 72 -8.26 -6.47 -4.36
N GLU A 73 -7.10 -6.10 -3.85
CA GLU A 73 -5.87 -6.85 -4.09
C GLU A 73 -5.96 -8.24 -3.47
N TYR A 74 -6.49 -8.32 -2.25
CA TYR A 74 -6.71 -9.59 -1.58
C TYR A 74 -7.63 -10.49 -2.40
N ALA A 75 -8.74 -9.91 -2.90
CA ALA A 75 -9.70 -10.66 -3.68
C ALA A 75 -9.09 -11.20 -4.97
N MET A 76 -8.27 -10.39 -5.65
CA MET A 76 -7.60 -10.84 -6.87
C MET A 76 -6.66 -12.00 -6.60
N HIS A 77 -5.90 -11.92 -5.50
CA HIS A 77 -5.00 -13.02 -5.12
C HIS A 77 -5.80 -14.27 -4.81
N CYS A 78 -6.87 -14.15 -4.03
CA CYS A 78 -7.68 -15.31 -3.67
C CYS A 78 -8.32 -15.95 -4.89
N ALA A 79 -8.78 -15.15 -5.85
CA ALA A 79 -9.32 -15.69 -7.07
C ALA A 79 -8.27 -16.49 -7.84
N ALA A 80 -7.04 -15.99 -7.90
CA ALA A 80 -5.96 -16.71 -8.56
C ALA A 80 -5.62 -18.00 -7.84
N PHE A 81 -5.64 -18.00 -6.50
CA PHE A 81 -5.38 -19.21 -5.73
C PHE A 81 -6.48 -20.24 -5.93
N ASN A 82 -7.72 -19.80 -5.91
CA ASN A 82 -8.88 -20.71 -6.05
C ASN A 82 -8.92 -21.35 -7.42
N ASN A 83 -8.37 -20.69 -8.42
CA ASN A 83 -8.29 -21.23 -9.78
C ASN A 83 -6.97 -21.92 -10.06
N ASN A 84 -6.10 -22.05 -9.07
CA ASN A 84 -4.79 -22.67 -9.21
C ASN A 84 -3.90 -21.97 -10.24
N TRP A 85 -4.12 -20.66 -10.44
CA TRP A 85 -3.29 -19.89 -11.35
C TRP A 85 -1.96 -19.50 -10.73
N LEU A 86 -1.93 -19.37 -9.39
CA LEU A 86 -0.73 -18.99 -8.67
C LEU A 86 -0.54 -19.88 -7.46
N ASN A 87 0.71 -20.12 -7.08
CA ASN A 87 1.03 -20.74 -5.82
C ASN A 87 0.74 -19.74 -4.70
N ARG A 88 -0.09 -20.15 -3.75
CA ARG A 88 -0.61 -19.24 -2.73
C ARG A 88 0.50 -18.63 -1.87
N ASP A 89 1.30 -19.49 -1.24
CA ASP A 89 2.30 -18.97 -0.31
C ASP A 89 3.37 -18.16 -1.01
N ALA A 90 3.81 -18.62 -2.18
CA ALA A 90 4.82 -17.90 -2.94
C ALA A 90 4.31 -16.51 -3.36
N ALA A 91 3.05 -16.43 -3.82
CA ALA A 91 2.50 -15.16 -4.28
C ALA A 91 2.28 -14.19 -3.11
N ILE A 92 1.83 -14.70 -1.96
CA ILE A 92 1.68 -13.86 -0.77
C ILE A 92 3.04 -13.26 -0.39
N MET A 93 4.06 -14.09 -0.27
CA MET A 93 5.37 -13.61 0.13
C MET A 93 5.97 -12.68 -0.90
N GLU A 94 5.77 -12.97 -2.18
CA GLU A 94 6.29 -12.10 -3.23
C GLU A 94 5.69 -10.71 -3.12
N SER A 95 4.39 -10.61 -2.89
CA SER A 95 3.75 -9.29 -2.77
C SER A 95 4.30 -8.51 -1.58
N LEU A 96 4.48 -9.19 -0.44
CA LEU A 96 4.97 -8.52 0.75
C LEU A 96 6.43 -8.10 0.60
N VAL A 97 7.24 -8.93 -0.03
CA VAL A 97 8.63 -8.57 -0.32
C VAL A 97 8.69 -7.38 -1.28
N ALA A 98 7.77 -7.33 -2.24
CA ALA A 98 7.72 -6.20 -3.18
C ALA A 98 7.48 -4.89 -2.45
N PHE A 99 6.58 -4.87 -1.47
CA PHE A 99 6.36 -3.68 -0.66
C PHE A 99 7.62 -3.28 0.10
N LYS A 100 8.28 -4.24 0.71
CA LYS A 100 9.49 -3.94 1.46
C LYS A 100 10.58 -3.41 0.54
N ARG A 101 10.77 -4.04 -0.62
CA ARG A 101 11.77 -3.61 -1.58
C ARG A 101 11.47 -2.20 -2.10
N ALA A 102 10.18 -1.86 -2.24
CA ALA A 102 9.78 -0.53 -2.64
C ALA A 102 10.07 0.52 -1.57
N GLY A 103 10.28 0.10 -0.32
CA GLY A 103 10.65 1.01 0.74
C GLY A 103 9.61 1.17 1.83
N ALA A 104 8.56 0.37 1.82
CA ALA A 104 7.54 0.46 2.88
C ALA A 104 8.14 0.02 4.21
N ASP A 105 7.84 0.77 5.25
CA ASP A 105 8.26 0.43 6.60
C ASP A 105 7.33 -0.58 7.26
N GLY A 106 6.10 -0.68 6.77
CA GLY A 106 5.13 -1.65 7.23
C GLY A 106 4.06 -1.86 6.19
N VAL A 107 3.38 -2.98 6.29
CA VAL A 107 2.32 -3.34 5.35
C VAL A 107 1.11 -3.81 6.12
N LEU A 108 -0.04 -3.22 5.82
CA LEU A 108 -1.31 -3.71 6.29
C LEU A 108 -1.87 -4.62 5.21
N SER A 109 -2.20 -5.85 5.58
CA SER A 109 -2.64 -6.83 4.59
C SER A 109 -3.56 -7.85 5.24
N TYR A 110 -4.53 -8.30 4.48
CA TYR A 110 -5.40 -9.40 4.90
C TYR A 110 -4.64 -10.73 4.97
N PHE A 111 -3.43 -10.78 4.38
CA PHE A 111 -2.59 -11.96 4.47
C PHE A 111 -1.60 -11.92 5.63
N ALA A 112 -1.71 -10.94 6.53
CA ALA A 112 -0.72 -10.76 7.58
C ALA A 112 -0.55 -12.01 8.45
N LYS A 113 -1.65 -12.66 8.79
CA LYS A 113 -1.60 -13.86 9.62
C LYS A 113 -0.87 -14.99 8.91
N GLN A 114 -1.20 -15.22 7.65
CA GLN A 114 -0.55 -16.26 6.86
C GLN A 114 0.94 -15.98 6.71
N ALA A 115 1.29 -14.73 6.46
CA ALA A 115 2.69 -14.34 6.30
C ALA A 115 3.45 -14.57 7.61
N ALA A 116 2.86 -14.21 8.73
CA ALA A 116 3.51 -14.40 10.02
C ALA A 116 3.76 -15.89 10.29
N GLU A 117 2.80 -16.74 9.92
CA GLU A 117 2.95 -18.18 10.08
C GLU A 117 4.07 -18.73 9.21
N MET A 118 4.23 -18.22 8.01
CA MET A 118 5.29 -18.67 7.12
C MET A 118 6.68 -18.24 7.59
N LEU A 119 6.75 -17.16 8.35
CA LEU A 119 8.03 -16.63 8.81
C LEU A 119 8.46 -17.16 10.17
N SER A 120 7.57 -17.85 10.85
CA SER A 120 7.87 -18.37 12.20
C SER A 120 8.55 -19.73 12.19
#